data_d8d591cf047bad6de24e8a71216ce638
#
_entry.id   d8d591cf047bad6de24e8a71216ce638
#
_cell.length_a   1.000
_cell.length_b   1.000
_cell.length_c   1.000
_cell.angle_alpha   90.00
_cell.angle_beta   90.00
_cell.angle_gamma   90.00
#
_symmetry.space_group_name_H-M   'P 1'
#
loop_
_entity.id
_entity.type
_entity.pdbx_description
1 polymer ?
#
loop_
_entity_poly.entity_id
_entity_poly.type
_entity_poly.pdbx_seq_one_letter_code
_entity_poly.pdbx_strand_id
1 'polypeptide(L)'
;MKKIKQAVILAGGYGTRLRPFTNDNPKPMYCFEGKPFLEYLVEQIKNFEINDIVMLLGYLPDKIIDYFGDGRNWGVNITYDITPVEYETGLRIKTAEKNGKLDQEFLLLYCDNYCPINYRKLCREYYKNDAMIQFTAYLNKDNYTKSNLQISENGCIEVYDKKRETNGLQGVDIGYAIVNRDVLKLMPEKNENFEKIVYPQLVKKKQMYATVTEHRYYSVGSWERIKLTEKFFTPRKFIFLDRDGTINVRPPQAHYIETVEDFQWLPDAIQAIKCLNDNGYE
;
A
#
# COMPACT_ATOMS: atom_id res chain seq x y z
N MET A 1 22.70 7.83 -3.43
CA MET A 1 21.55 8.20 -2.57
C MET A 1 21.53 7.23 -1.40
N LYS A 2 21.39 7.72 -0.17
CA LYS A 2 21.23 6.85 1.00
C LYS A 2 19.97 6.01 0.82
N LYS A 3 20.02 4.69 1.09
CA LYS A 3 18.90 3.75 0.87
C LYS A 3 18.41 3.25 2.21
N ILE A 4 17.10 3.17 2.37
CA ILE A 4 16.48 2.39 3.44
C ILE A 4 16.68 0.91 3.12
N LYS A 5 17.19 0.14 4.06
CA LYS A 5 17.56 -1.27 3.86
C LYS A 5 16.57 -2.25 4.49
N GLN A 6 15.78 -1.77 5.44
CA GLN A 6 14.86 -2.60 6.22
C GLN A 6 13.43 -2.13 6.05
N ALA A 7 12.49 -3.08 5.96
CA ALA A 7 11.07 -2.85 6.11
C ALA A 7 10.53 -3.52 7.37
N VAL A 8 9.56 -2.88 8.01
CA VAL A 8 8.88 -3.38 9.21
C VAL A 8 7.39 -3.46 8.92
N ILE A 9 6.80 -4.64 9.07
CA ILE A 9 5.39 -4.88 8.77
C ILE A 9 4.63 -5.14 10.08
N LEU A 10 3.64 -4.31 10.38
CA LEU A 10 2.72 -4.48 11.50
C LEU A 10 1.61 -5.47 11.14
N ALA A 11 1.66 -6.70 11.64
CA ALA A 11 0.73 -7.78 11.33
C ALA A 11 0.21 -8.53 12.57
N GLY A 12 0.01 -7.83 13.69
CA GLY A 12 -0.31 -8.47 14.97
C GLY A 12 -1.78 -8.42 15.42
N GLY A 13 -2.67 -7.77 14.67
CA GLY A 13 -4.05 -7.53 15.12
C GLY A 13 -5.04 -8.67 14.82
N TYR A 14 -6.13 -8.76 15.59
CA TYR A 14 -7.20 -9.76 15.44
C TYR A 14 -7.95 -9.75 14.11
N GLY A 15 -8.07 -8.61 13.44
CA GLY A 15 -8.81 -8.50 12.18
C GLY A 15 -10.32 -8.75 12.28
N THR A 16 -10.96 -8.48 13.41
CA THR A 16 -12.34 -8.88 13.77
C THR A 16 -13.41 -8.50 12.75
N ARG A 17 -13.20 -7.45 11.96
CA ARG A 17 -14.13 -7.02 10.89
C ARG A 17 -14.26 -8.01 9.72
N LEU A 18 -13.33 -8.97 9.61
CA LEU A 18 -13.33 -10.00 8.57
C LEU A 18 -13.76 -11.37 9.08
N ARG A 19 -14.37 -11.46 10.26
CA ARG A 19 -14.99 -12.71 10.69
C ARG A 19 -16.10 -13.14 9.72
N PRO A 20 -16.26 -14.45 9.44
CA PRO A 20 -15.61 -15.58 10.13
C PRO A 20 -14.19 -15.92 9.63
N PHE A 21 -13.71 -15.39 8.49
CA PHE A 21 -12.38 -15.71 7.94
C PHE A 21 -11.27 -15.60 8.99
N THR A 22 -11.28 -14.52 9.78
CA THR A 22 -10.26 -14.28 10.80
C THR A 22 -10.43 -15.06 12.10
N ASN A 23 -11.32 -16.06 12.14
CA ASN A 23 -11.32 -17.02 13.24
C ASN A 23 -10.10 -17.94 13.17
N ASP A 24 -9.71 -18.33 11.95
CA ASP A 24 -8.68 -19.34 11.69
C ASP A 24 -7.48 -18.82 10.90
N ASN A 25 -7.54 -17.58 10.40
CA ASN A 25 -6.48 -16.99 9.60
C ASN A 25 -6.24 -15.53 10.01
N PRO A 26 -4.98 -15.06 10.08
CA PRO A 26 -4.71 -13.65 10.28
C PRO A 26 -5.13 -12.86 9.01
N LYS A 27 -5.66 -11.66 9.22
CA LYS A 27 -6.21 -10.79 8.17
C LYS A 27 -5.35 -10.68 6.89
N PRO A 28 -4.03 -10.47 6.96
CA PRO A 28 -3.20 -10.30 5.77
C PRO A 28 -2.97 -11.60 4.98
N MET A 29 -3.43 -12.73 5.50
CA MET A 29 -3.42 -14.02 4.76
C MET A 29 -4.68 -14.25 3.93
N TYR A 30 -5.58 -13.27 3.80
CA TYR A 30 -6.65 -13.31 2.82
C TYR A 30 -6.06 -13.35 1.40
N CYS A 31 -6.50 -14.32 0.57
CA CYS A 31 -5.92 -14.56 -0.74
C CYS A 31 -6.66 -13.82 -1.86
N PHE A 32 -5.89 -13.28 -2.80
CA PHE A 32 -6.33 -12.79 -4.10
C PHE A 32 -5.54 -13.51 -5.19
N GLU A 33 -6.20 -14.01 -6.24
CA GLU A 33 -5.54 -14.76 -7.32
C GLU A 33 -4.58 -15.87 -6.81
N GLY A 34 -4.99 -16.55 -5.74
CA GLY A 34 -4.22 -17.64 -5.13
C GLY A 34 -3.05 -17.23 -4.22
N LYS A 35 -2.78 -15.93 -4.06
CA LYS A 35 -1.72 -15.40 -3.19
C LYS A 35 -2.26 -14.63 -1.99
N PRO A 36 -1.71 -14.82 -0.77
CA PRO A 36 -2.05 -13.99 0.38
C PRO A 36 -1.75 -12.51 0.12
N PHE A 37 -2.59 -11.62 0.65
CA PHE A 37 -2.39 -10.18 0.54
C PHE A 37 -1.01 -9.72 1.05
N LEU A 38 -0.50 -10.36 2.10
CA LEU A 38 0.83 -10.07 2.64
C LEU A 38 1.96 -10.37 1.63
N GLU A 39 1.77 -11.33 0.73
CA GLU A 39 2.77 -11.64 -0.31
C GLU A 39 2.92 -10.49 -1.30
N TYR A 40 1.81 -9.84 -1.70
CA TYR A 40 1.89 -8.65 -2.55
C TYR A 40 2.68 -7.52 -1.89
N LEU A 41 2.61 -7.38 -0.56
CA LEU A 41 3.43 -6.41 0.18
C LEU A 41 4.91 -6.80 0.20
N VAL A 42 5.22 -8.08 0.40
CA VAL A 42 6.60 -8.61 0.36
C VAL A 42 7.21 -8.41 -1.03
N GLU A 43 6.48 -8.76 -2.10
CA GLU A 43 6.91 -8.52 -3.49
C GLU A 43 7.14 -7.03 -3.76
N GLN A 44 6.26 -6.16 -3.27
CA GLN A 44 6.41 -4.71 -3.42
C GLN A 44 7.67 -4.20 -2.70
N ILE A 45 7.92 -4.63 -1.48
CA ILE A 45 9.11 -4.27 -0.69
C ILE A 45 10.39 -4.72 -1.42
N LYS A 46 10.41 -5.95 -1.94
CA LYS A 46 11.50 -6.45 -2.78
C LYS A 46 11.75 -5.58 -4.00
N ASN A 47 10.67 -5.15 -4.68
CA ASN A 47 10.76 -4.24 -5.84
C ASN A 47 11.30 -2.86 -5.46
N PHE A 48 11.27 -2.46 -4.19
CA PHE A 48 11.94 -1.27 -3.66
C PHE A 48 13.43 -1.51 -3.38
N GLU A 49 13.95 -2.71 -3.68
CA GLU A 49 15.31 -3.14 -3.36
C GLU A 49 15.58 -3.18 -1.85
N ILE A 50 14.55 -3.44 -1.04
CA ILE A 50 14.64 -3.69 0.40
C ILE A 50 14.57 -5.20 0.59
N ASN A 51 15.64 -5.79 1.13
CA ASN A 51 15.75 -7.23 1.29
C ASN A 51 15.55 -7.71 2.72
N ASP A 52 15.68 -6.84 3.72
CA ASP A 52 15.49 -7.19 5.12
C ASP A 52 14.10 -6.77 5.59
N ILE A 53 13.30 -7.73 6.03
CA ILE A 53 11.92 -7.53 6.46
C ILE A 53 11.78 -8.05 7.89
N VAL A 54 11.25 -7.21 8.78
CA VAL A 54 10.85 -7.61 10.13
C VAL A 54 9.32 -7.62 10.19
N MET A 55 8.73 -8.76 10.47
CA MET A 55 7.28 -8.88 10.65
C MET A 55 6.95 -8.89 12.14
N LEU A 56 6.17 -7.89 12.58
CA LEU A 56 5.72 -7.75 13.96
C LEU A 56 4.36 -8.44 14.12
N LEU A 57 4.38 -9.64 14.69
CA LEU A 57 3.25 -10.56 14.75
C LEU A 57 2.57 -10.57 16.13
N GLY A 58 1.35 -11.08 16.17
CA GLY A 58 0.58 -11.28 17.41
C GLY A 58 -0.48 -12.34 17.22
N TYR A 59 -1.52 -12.10 16.44
CA TYR A 59 -2.62 -13.04 16.22
C TYR A 59 -2.25 -14.10 15.19
N LEU A 60 -2.38 -15.38 15.54
CA LEU A 60 -2.10 -16.56 14.70
C LEU A 60 -0.75 -16.45 13.93
N PRO A 61 0.38 -16.19 14.64
CA PRO A 61 1.67 -15.93 14.00
C PRO A 61 2.16 -17.10 13.15
N ASP A 62 1.87 -18.34 13.57
CA ASP A 62 2.34 -19.56 12.89
C ASP A 62 1.85 -19.62 11.44
N LYS A 63 0.63 -19.16 11.15
CA LYS A 63 0.09 -19.10 9.79
C LYS A 63 0.92 -18.23 8.83
N ILE A 64 1.54 -17.18 9.34
CA ILE A 64 2.42 -16.30 8.57
C ILE A 64 3.82 -16.93 8.49
N ILE A 65 4.33 -17.42 9.61
CA ILE A 65 5.67 -18.02 9.70
C ILE A 65 5.77 -19.27 8.83
N ASP A 66 4.78 -20.16 8.88
CA ASP A 66 4.73 -21.40 8.08
C ASP A 66 4.69 -21.08 6.57
N TYR A 67 4.02 -19.98 6.18
CA TYR A 67 3.93 -19.57 4.79
C TYR A 67 5.24 -18.96 4.27
N PHE A 68 5.80 -18.00 5.00
CA PHE A 68 6.94 -17.21 4.52
C PHE A 68 8.31 -17.79 4.91
N GLY A 69 8.39 -18.62 5.97
CA GLY A 69 9.67 -19.13 6.47
C GLY A 69 10.66 -18.01 6.74
N ASP A 70 11.89 -18.17 6.27
CA ASP A 70 12.95 -17.16 6.36
C ASP A 70 12.97 -16.16 5.20
N GLY A 71 12.01 -16.24 4.28
CA GLY A 71 11.86 -15.33 3.14
C GLY A 71 12.66 -15.68 1.90
N ARG A 72 13.52 -16.68 1.93
CA ARG A 72 14.40 -17.05 0.78
C ARG A 72 13.63 -17.36 -0.49
N ASN A 73 12.46 -17.98 -0.38
CA ASN A 73 11.61 -18.32 -1.52
C ASN A 73 11.12 -17.08 -2.27
N TRP A 74 11.07 -15.93 -1.60
CA TRP A 74 10.70 -14.63 -2.18
C TRP A 74 11.92 -13.76 -2.51
N GLY A 75 13.15 -14.25 -2.20
CA GLY A 75 14.40 -13.53 -2.42
C GLY A 75 14.58 -12.33 -1.47
N VAL A 76 14.08 -12.46 -0.25
CA VAL A 76 14.24 -11.52 0.87
C VAL A 76 14.68 -12.29 2.12
N ASN A 77 15.07 -11.57 3.17
CA ASN A 77 15.34 -12.11 4.49
C ASN A 77 14.23 -11.65 5.44
N ILE A 78 13.47 -12.60 6.00
CA ILE A 78 12.36 -12.29 6.90
C ILE A 78 12.72 -12.72 8.31
N THR A 79 12.59 -11.83 9.25
CA THR A 79 12.66 -12.08 10.69
C THR A 79 11.36 -11.72 11.36
N TYR A 80 11.09 -12.33 12.50
CA TYR A 80 9.83 -12.16 13.22
C TYR A 80 10.06 -11.62 14.62
N ASP A 81 9.16 -10.74 15.07
CA ASP A 81 9.02 -10.34 16.46
C ASP A 81 7.58 -10.63 16.91
N ILE A 82 7.43 -11.61 17.81
CA ILE A 82 6.12 -12.09 18.26
C ILE A 82 5.84 -11.49 19.62
N THR A 83 4.72 -10.80 19.74
CA THR A 83 4.28 -10.17 21.00
C THR A 83 2.82 -10.56 21.27
N PRO A 84 2.33 -10.42 22.53
CA PRO A 84 0.93 -10.61 22.83
C PRO A 84 0.03 -9.84 21.87
N VAL A 85 -1.10 -10.42 21.50
CA VAL A 85 -2.03 -9.83 20.52
C VAL A 85 -2.64 -8.52 21.03
N GLU A 86 -2.73 -8.35 22.34
CA GLU A 86 -3.23 -7.16 23.05
C GLU A 86 -2.28 -5.97 22.96
N TYR A 87 -1.03 -6.17 22.50
CA TYR A 87 -0.09 -5.05 22.34
C TYR A 87 -0.56 -4.14 21.22
N GLU A 88 -0.69 -2.87 21.56
CA GLU A 88 -0.90 -1.78 20.63
C GLU A 88 0.35 -1.59 19.74
N THR A 89 0.17 -0.93 18.62
CA THR A 89 1.23 -0.77 17.61
C THR A 89 2.51 -0.13 18.17
N GLY A 90 2.40 0.83 19.07
CA GLY A 90 3.56 1.51 19.66
C GLY A 90 4.38 0.60 20.57
N LEU A 91 3.73 -0.16 21.46
CA LEU A 91 4.44 -1.09 22.32
C LEU A 91 5.09 -2.22 21.51
N ARG A 92 4.41 -2.69 20.45
CA ARG A 92 4.91 -3.72 19.54
C ARG A 92 6.19 -3.26 18.83
N ILE A 93 6.21 -2.07 18.24
CA ILE A 93 7.40 -1.50 17.58
C ILE A 93 8.52 -1.29 18.62
N LYS A 94 8.19 -0.78 19.80
CA LYS A 94 9.17 -0.54 20.87
C LYS A 94 9.78 -1.84 21.41
N THR A 95 9.01 -2.92 21.44
CA THR A 95 9.53 -4.26 21.80
C THR A 95 10.54 -4.73 20.76
N ALA A 96 10.23 -4.58 19.47
CA ALA A 96 11.17 -4.93 18.41
C ALA A 96 12.46 -4.09 18.46
N GLU A 97 12.37 -2.80 18.82
CA GLU A 97 13.55 -1.97 19.07
C GLU A 97 14.40 -2.54 20.22
N LYS A 98 13.79 -2.85 21.37
CA LYS A 98 14.49 -3.43 22.53
C LYS A 98 15.13 -4.78 22.21
N ASN A 99 14.53 -5.56 21.33
CA ASN A 99 15.06 -6.83 20.84
C ASN A 99 16.17 -6.65 19.79
N GLY A 100 16.59 -5.41 19.48
CA GLY A 100 17.66 -5.11 18.54
C GLY A 100 17.32 -5.41 17.09
N LYS A 101 16.01 -5.49 16.74
CA LYS A 101 15.55 -5.88 15.39
C LYS A 101 15.35 -4.72 14.43
N LEU A 102 15.44 -3.47 14.89
CA LEU A 102 15.15 -2.30 14.06
C LEU A 102 16.42 -1.54 13.69
N ASP A 103 16.57 -1.25 12.41
CA ASP A 103 17.56 -0.33 11.89
C ASP A 103 17.28 1.11 12.35
N GLN A 104 18.25 2.03 12.15
CA GLN A 104 18.07 3.44 12.48
C GLN A 104 16.97 4.10 11.63
N GLU A 105 16.84 3.68 10.39
CA GLU A 105 15.82 4.15 9.45
C GLU A 105 15.19 2.93 8.77
N PHE A 106 13.87 2.83 8.79
CA PHE A 106 13.16 1.70 8.19
C PHE A 106 11.85 2.16 7.52
N LEU A 107 11.38 1.37 6.56
CA LEU A 107 10.07 1.52 5.96
C LEU A 107 9.04 0.78 6.81
N LEU A 108 8.14 1.49 7.45
CA LEU A 108 7.03 0.93 8.24
C LEU A 108 5.81 0.75 7.35
N LEU A 109 5.20 -0.44 7.39
CA LEU A 109 3.95 -0.75 6.67
C LEU A 109 2.93 -1.38 7.63
N TYR A 110 1.66 -1.02 7.39
CA TYR A 110 0.53 -1.74 7.94
C TYR A 110 0.11 -2.85 6.97
N CYS A 111 0.00 -4.07 7.46
CA CYS A 111 -0.23 -5.27 6.66
C CYS A 111 -1.59 -5.34 5.94
N ASP A 112 -2.44 -4.34 6.09
CA ASP A 112 -3.81 -4.35 5.58
C ASP A 112 -4.08 -3.35 4.47
N ASN A 113 -3.08 -2.60 4.03
CA ASN A 113 -3.16 -1.67 2.92
C ASN A 113 -2.09 -1.96 1.86
N TYR A 114 -2.47 -1.86 0.60
CA TYR A 114 -1.58 -1.91 -0.56
C TYR A 114 -1.79 -0.66 -1.41
N CYS A 115 -0.69 0.00 -1.79
CA CYS A 115 -0.72 1.12 -2.71
C CYS A 115 0.52 1.09 -3.60
N PRO A 116 0.39 1.21 -4.93
CA PRO A 116 1.51 1.44 -5.82
C PRO A 116 2.13 2.82 -5.56
N ILE A 117 3.11 2.88 -4.66
CA ILE A 117 3.77 4.14 -4.29
C ILE A 117 5.02 4.41 -5.13
N ASN A 118 5.37 5.68 -5.28
CA ASN A 118 6.68 6.07 -5.80
C ASN A 118 7.71 6.09 -4.65
N TYR A 119 8.27 4.92 -4.35
CA TYR A 119 9.23 4.74 -3.25
C TYR A 119 10.49 5.63 -3.41
N ARG A 120 10.99 5.82 -4.65
CA ARG A 120 12.16 6.69 -4.90
C ARG A 120 11.85 8.15 -4.56
N LYS A 121 10.63 8.61 -4.86
CA LYS A 121 10.16 9.95 -4.47
C LYS A 121 10.06 10.05 -2.95
N LEU A 122 9.47 9.05 -2.29
CA LEU A 122 9.34 8.99 -0.82
C LEU A 122 10.72 9.12 -0.14
N CYS A 123 11.72 8.33 -0.56
CA CYS A 123 13.08 8.40 -0.03
C CYS A 123 13.74 9.77 -0.27
N ARG A 124 13.61 10.32 -1.48
CA ARG A 124 14.18 11.62 -1.80
C ARG A 124 13.63 12.74 -0.93
N GLU A 125 12.32 12.75 -0.72
CA GLU A 125 11.64 13.75 0.11
C GLU A 125 11.97 13.58 1.58
N TYR A 126 12.08 12.35 2.09
CA TYR A 126 12.51 12.06 3.45
C TYR A 126 13.85 12.71 3.78
N TYR A 127 14.88 12.47 2.96
CA TYR A 127 16.20 13.05 3.18
C TYR A 127 16.27 14.55 2.91
N LYS A 128 15.48 15.06 1.94
CA LYS A 128 15.39 16.49 1.65
C LYS A 128 14.79 17.27 2.81
N ASN A 129 13.77 16.72 3.45
CA ASN A 129 13.03 17.40 4.52
C ASN A 129 13.68 17.20 5.91
N ASP A 130 14.72 16.38 6.00
CA ASP A 130 15.32 15.95 7.30
C ASP A 130 14.23 15.49 8.27
N ALA A 131 13.28 14.71 7.75
CA ALA A 131 12.07 14.33 8.46
C ALA A 131 12.35 13.22 9.47
N MET A 132 11.65 13.26 10.59
CA MET A 132 11.62 12.12 11.51
C MET A 132 10.66 11.03 11.02
N ILE A 133 9.58 11.43 10.34
CA ILE A 133 8.67 10.54 9.61
C ILE A 133 8.30 11.19 8.28
N GLN A 134 8.45 10.44 7.20
CA GLN A 134 7.93 10.77 5.87
C GLN A 134 7.01 9.64 5.42
N PHE A 135 5.73 9.89 5.28
CA PHE A 135 4.78 8.86 4.85
C PHE A 135 4.14 9.17 3.50
N THR A 136 3.46 8.20 2.93
CA THR A 136 2.67 8.39 1.72
C THR A 136 1.24 8.78 2.09
N ALA A 137 0.76 9.89 1.55
CA ALA A 137 -0.61 10.34 1.70
C ALA A 137 -1.39 10.24 0.40
N TYR A 138 -2.53 9.61 0.44
CA TYR A 138 -3.49 9.58 -0.67
C TYR A 138 -4.35 10.86 -0.65
N LEU A 139 -4.40 11.59 -1.76
CA LEU A 139 -5.11 12.88 -1.84
C LEU A 139 -6.64 12.80 -1.89
N ASN A 140 -7.22 11.64 -1.87
CA ASN A 140 -8.65 11.38 -1.71
C ASN A 140 -9.60 12.26 -2.56
N LYS A 141 -9.16 12.68 -3.75
CA LYS A 141 -9.93 13.54 -4.67
C LYS A 141 -11.26 12.93 -5.10
N ASP A 142 -11.34 11.61 -5.07
CA ASP A 142 -12.52 10.81 -5.43
C ASP A 142 -13.43 10.48 -4.23
N ASN A 143 -13.15 11.05 -3.06
CA ASN A 143 -13.89 10.80 -1.82
C ASN A 143 -14.03 9.32 -1.44
N TYR A 144 -13.01 8.52 -1.80
CA TYR A 144 -12.97 7.08 -1.53
C TYR A 144 -13.11 6.73 -0.05
N THR A 145 -12.64 7.61 0.83
CA THR A 145 -12.73 7.49 2.29
C THR A 145 -12.76 8.86 2.94
N LYS A 146 -12.91 8.93 4.27
CA LYS A 146 -12.73 10.19 5.00
C LYS A 146 -11.24 10.52 5.13
N SER A 147 -10.86 11.76 4.84
CA SER A 147 -9.51 12.27 5.03
C SER A 147 -9.15 12.39 6.52
N ASN A 148 -7.88 12.36 6.85
CA ASN A 148 -7.36 12.50 8.22
C ASN A 148 -6.14 13.42 8.32
N LEU A 149 -5.76 14.06 7.20
CA LEU A 149 -4.57 14.90 7.10
C LEU A 149 -4.90 16.28 6.52
N GLN A 150 -4.27 17.30 7.07
CA GLN A 150 -4.05 18.57 6.40
C GLN A 150 -2.56 18.70 6.09
N ILE A 151 -2.26 18.96 4.82
CA ILE A 151 -0.90 18.93 4.26
C ILE A 151 -0.63 20.30 3.65
N SER A 152 0.47 20.95 4.06
CA SER A 152 0.92 22.19 3.45
C SER A 152 1.52 21.99 2.05
N GLU A 153 1.72 23.04 1.30
CA GLU A 153 2.28 23.00 -0.07
C GLU A 153 3.65 22.33 -0.14
N ASN A 154 4.48 22.46 0.91
CA ASN A 154 5.79 21.83 1.00
C ASN A 154 5.75 20.38 1.53
N GLY A 155 4.55 19.83 1.75
CA GLY A 155 4.34 18.47 2.24
C GLY A 155 4.42 18.29 3.77
N CYS A 156 4.64 19.36 4.54
CA CYS A 156 4.60 19.29 6.01
C CYS A 156 3.18 19.00 6.50
N ILE A 157 3.03 18.14 7.48
CA ILE A 157 1.73 17.85 8.08
C ILE A 157 1.38 18.93 9.09
N GLU A 158 0.27 19.61 8.85
CA GLU A 158 -0.27 20.64 9.73
C GLU A 158 -1.28 20.06 10.72
N VAL A 159 -2.09 19.09 10.26
CA VAL A 159 -3.07 18.40 11.10
C VAL A 159 -3.04 16.90 10.80
N TYR A 160 -2.99 16.10 11.86
CA TYR A 160 -3.30 14.68 11.85
C TYR A 160 -4.51 14.44 12.77
N ASP A 161 -5.63 14.06 12.20
CA ASP A 161 -6.86 13.79 12.94
C ASP A 161 -7.32 12.33 12.74
N LYS A 162 -7.01 11.48 13.69
CA LYS A 162 -7.41 10.07 13.67
C LYS A 162 -8.93 9.88 13.72
N LYS A 163 -9.67 10.83 14.31
CA LYS A 163 -11.15 10.79 14.38
C LYS A 163 -11.80 11.26 13.09
N ARG A 164 -11.06 12.03 12.25
CA ARG A 164 -11.56 12.55 10.97
C ARG A 164 -12.75 13.49 11.11
N GLU A 165 -12.71 14.34 12.13
CA GLU A 165 -13.77 15.30 12.49
C GLU A 165 -13.40 16.75 12.13
N THR A 166 -12.10 17.04 11.98
CA THR A 166 -11.58 18.35 11.61
C THR A 166 -12.00 18.73 10.20
N ASN A 167 -12.41 19.98 10.01
CA ASN A 167 -12.73 20.52 8.69
C ASN A 167 -11.45 20.80 7.87
N GLY A 168 -11.54 20.70 6.53
CA GLY A 168 -10.44 21.02 5.63
C GLY A 168 -9.38 19.91 5.49
N LEU A 169 -9.64 18.71 5.98
CA LEU A 169 -8.77 17.56 5.75
C LEU A 169 -8.85 17.12 4.29
N GLN A 170 -7.70 16.91 3.64
CA GLN A 170 -7.62 16.61 2.21
C GLN A 170 -6.84 15.33 1.87
N GLY A 171 -6.08 14.77 2.82
CA GLY A 171 -5.26 13.59 2.62
C GLY A 171 -5.61 12.45 3.56
N VAL A 172 -5.18 11.24 3.19
CA VAL A 172 -5.33 10.02 3.99
C VAL A 172 -3.97 9.38 4.19
N ASP A 173 -3.59 9.17 5.45
CA ASP A 173 -2.47 8.29 5.79
C ASP A 173 -2.83 6.85 5.40
N ILE A 174 -2.01 6.26 4.54
CA ILE A 174 -2.23 4.90 4.03
C ILE A 174 -1.35 3.85 4.71
N GLY A 175 -0.58 4.23 5.73
CA GLY A 175 0.24 3.31 6.50
C GLY A 175 1.54 2.87 5.82
N TYR A 176 2.15 3.73 4.99
CA TYR A 176 3.47 3.54 4.39
C TYR A 176 4.37 4.70 4.78
N ALA A 177 5.31 4.49 5.69
CA ALA A 177 6.14 5.56 6.23
C ALA A 177 7.62 5.16 6.33
N ILE A 178 8.54 6.05 5.92
CA ILE A 178 9.93 5.96 6.36
C ILE A 178 10.00 6.60 7.76
N VAL A 179 10.54 5.86 8.70
CA VAL A 179 10.58 6.21 10.11
C VAL A 179 12.04 6.24 10.58
N ASN A 180 12.45 7.33 11.19
CA ASN A 180 13.66 7.39 11.98
C ASN A 180 13.38 6.77 13.36
N ARG A 181 14.16 5.76 13.77
CA ARG A 181 13.97 5.01 15.03
C ARG A 181 13.94 5.91 16.27
N ASP A 182 14.60 7.07 16.22
CA ASP A 182 14.62 7.99 17.36
C ASP A 182 13.23 8.52 17.76
N VAL A 183 12.21 8.40 16.89
CA VAL A 183 10.83 8.71 17.27
C VAL A 183 10.31 7.82 18.39
N LEU A 184 10.88 6.63 18.58
CA LEU A 184 10.49 5.69 19.63
C LEU A 184 10.84 6.21 21.03
N LYS A 185 11.74 7.19 21.14
CA LYS A 185 12.01 7.93 22.40
C LYS A 185 10.80 8.73 22.88
N LEU A 186 9.87 9.05 21.97
CA LEU A 186 8.61 9.72 22.29
C LEU A 186 7.55 8.76 22.85
N MET A 187 7.75 7.45 22.70
CA MET A 187 6.81 6.43 23.18
C MET A 187 7.04 6.16 24.68
N PRO A 188 5.98 6.16 25.50
CA PRO A 188 6.06 5.73 26.90
C PRO A 188 6.29 4.21 26.99
N GLU A 189 6.74 3.74 28.16
CA GLU A 189 6.83 2.31 28.50
C GLU A 189 5.43 1.74 28.87
N LYS A 190 4.43 2.00 28.04
CA LYS A 190 3.04 1.59 28.23
C LYS A 190 2.46 1.06 26.93
N ASN A 191 1.39 0.29 27.04
CA ASN A 191 0.67 -0.24 25.91
C ASN A 191 -0.16 0.86 25.22
N GLU A 192 0.47 1.59 24.31
CA GLU A 192 -0.12 2.71 23.58
C GLU A 192 0.04 2.56 22.06
N ASN A 193 -0.87 3.18 21.34
CA ASN A 193 -0.84 3.20 19.87
C ASN A 193 0.21 4.19 19.34
N PHE A 194 1.02 3.75 18.38
CA PHE A 194 2.12 4.52 17.80
C PHE A 194 1.68 5.88 17.24
N GLU A 195 0.69 5.87 16.37
CA GLU A 195 0.20 7.09 15.72
C GLU A 195 -0.40 8.08 16.75
N LYS A 196 -1.16 7.56 17.72
CA LYS A 196 -1.81 8.39 18.76
C LYS A 196 -0.78 9.17 19.59
N ILE A 197 0.38 8.57 19.85
CA ILE A 197 1.41 9.16 20.72
C ILE A 197 2.44 9.97 19.94
N VAL A 198 2.96 9.42 18.84
CA VAL A 198 4.10 9.99 18.12
C VAL A 198 3.67 11.11 17.18
N TYR A 199 2.62 10.90 16.39
CA TYR A 199 2.24 11.82 15.33
C TYR A 199 1.91 13.23 15.83
N PRO A 200 1.09 13.44 16.87
CA PRO A 200 0.81 14.80 17.36
C PRO A 200 2.05 15.56 17.82
N GLN A 201 3.03 14.83 18.40
CA GLN A 201 4.27 15.44 18.85
C GLN A 201 5.15 15.89 17.67
N LEU A 202 5.23 15.07 16.60
CA LEU A 202 6.00 15.39 15.41
C LEU A 202 5.33 16.47 14.56
N VAL A 203 4.01 16.49 14.46
CA VAL A 203 3.25 17.57 13.82
C VAL A 203 3.56 18.90 14.49
N LYS A 204 3.48 18.97 15.84
CA LYS A 204 3.83 20.17 16.61
C LYS A 204 5.27 20.64 16.36
N LYS A 205 6.20 19.71 16.18
CA LYS A 205 7.61 19.99 15.91
C LYS A 205 7.91 20.23 14.42
N LYS A 206 6.93 20.11 13.53
CA LYS A 206 7.12 20.18 12.06
C LYS A 206 8.17 19.18 11.55
N GLN A 207 8.18 17.98 12.10
CA GLN A 207 9.12 16.90 11.75
C GLN A 207 8.42 15.71 11.06
N MET A 208 7.18 15.91 10.60
CA MET A 208 6.37 14.92 9.92
C MET A 208 5.91 15.45 8.57
N TYR A 209 6.18 14.71 7.51
CA TYR A 209 5.91 15.13 6.13
C TYR A 209 5.20 14.02 5.35
N ALA A 210 4.54 14.38 4.26
CA ALA A 210 3.91 13.46 3.33
C ALA A 210 4.45 13.59 1.91
N THR A 211 4.67 12.46 1.28
CA THR A 211 4.74 12.32 -0.17
C THR A 211 3.34 12.01 -0.68
N VAL A 212 2.76 12.93 -1.43
CA VAL A 212 1.38 12.76 -1.91
C VAL A 212 1.30 11.87 -3.14
N THR A 213 0.21 11.07 -3.19
CA THR A 213 -0.17 10.26 -4.34
C THR A 213 -1.66 10.45 -4.65
N GLU A 214 -2.01 10.42 -5.93
CA GLU A 214 -3.40 10.37 -6.40
C GLU A 214 -3.88 8.94 -6.61
N HIS A 215 -2.95 7.97 -6.60
CA HIS A 215 -3.30 6.57 -6.74
C HIS A 215 -4.02 6.06 -5.50
N ARG A 216 -5.20 5.48 -5.72
CA ARG A 216 -6.00 4.87 -4.65
C ARG A 216 -5.24 3.72 -3.99
N TYR A 217 -5.46 3.52 -2.70
CA TYR A 217 -4.99 2.33 -2.00
C TYR A 217 -6.07 1.26 -1.94
N TYR A 218 -5.66 0.01 -1.74
CA TYR A 218 -6.50 -1.18 -1.66
C TYR A 218 -6.30 -1.85 -0.31
N SER A 219 -7.34 -2.41 0.27
CA SER A 219 -7.19 -2.93 1.63
C SER A 219 -8.03 -4.17 1.92
N VAL A 220 -7.57 -4.93 2.91
CA VAL A 220 -8.29 -6.05 3.52
C VAL A 220 -8.94 -5.64 4.85
N GLY A 221 -9.37 -4.38 4.95
CA GLY A 221 -9.93 -3.82 6.19
C GLY A 221 -11.38 -4.16 6.46
N SER A 222 -12.19 -4.46 5.43
CA SER A 222 -13.60 -4.88 5.52
C SER A 222 -13.99 -5.66 4.27
N TRP A 223 -15.15 -6.33 4.29
CA TRP A 223 -15.66 -7.09 3.14
C TRP A 223 -15.93 -6.23 1.91
N GLU A 224 -16.39 -4.98 2.08
CA GLU A 224 -16.58 -4.03 0.98
C GLU A 224 -15.23 -3.66 0.33
N ARG A 225 -14.19 -3.48 1.16
CA ARG A 225 -12.83 -3.19 0.67
C ARG A 225 -12.23 -4.36 -0.07
N ILE A 226 -12.45 -5.58 0.40
CA ILE A 226 -11.97 -6.81 -0.26
C ILE A 226 -12.47 -6.87 -1.71
N LYS A 227 -13.74 -6.60 -1.98
CA LYS A 227 -14.29 -6.60 -3.35
C LYS A 227 -13.57 -5.64 -4.29
N LEU A 228 -13.19 -4.45 -3.79
CA LEU A 228 -12.42 -3.47 -4.57
C LEU A 228 -10.97 -3.91 -4.76
N THR A 229 -10.38 -4.53 -3.76
CA THR A 229 -9.02 -5.06 -3.78
C THR A 229 -8.91 -6.25 -4.73
N GLU A 230 -9.89 -7.14 -4.73
CA GLU A 230 -10.01 -8.26 -5.66
C GLU A 230 -10.03 -7.75 -7.11
N LYS A 231 -10.92 -6.80 -7.42
CA LYS A 231 -10.98 -6.18 -8.75
C LYS A 231 -9.64 -5.57 -9.20
N PHE A 232 -8.85 -5.06 -8.28
CA PHE A 232 -7.53 -4.49 -8.58
C PHE A 232 -6.47 -5.56 -8.87
N PHE A 233 -6.45 -6.66 -8.10
CA PHE A 233 -5.48 -7.73 -8.29
C PHE A 233 -5.86 -8.72 -9.39
N THR A 234 -7.13 -8.78 -9.78
CA THR A 234 -7.55 -9.63 -10.92
C THR A 234 -6.85 -9.17 -12.21
N PRO A 235 -6.10 -10.05 -12.87
CA PRO A 235 -5.42 -9.71 -14.10
C PRO A 235 -6.40 -9.24 -15.17
N ARG A 236 -6.12 -8.09 -15.77
CA ARG A 236 -6.87 -7.61 -16.91
C ARG A 236 -6.32 -8.24 -18.18
N LYS A 237 -7.21 -8.68 -19.04
CA LYS A 237 -6.86 -9.18 -20.36
C LYS A 237 -6.89 -8.03 -21.35
N PHE A 238 -5.74 -7.69 -21.92
CA PHE A 238 -5.66 -6.67 -22.96
C PHE A 238 -5.45 -7.32 -24.31
N ILE A 239 -6.08 -6.75 -25.32
CA ILE A 239 -5.80 -7.06 -26.72
C ILE A 239 -5.56 -5.77 -27.48
N PHE A 240 -4.47 -5.73 -28.24
CA PHE A 240 -4.14 -4.62 -29.13
C PHE A 240 -4.53 -5.02 -30.54
N LEU A 241 -5.46 -4.28 -31.13
CA LEU A 241 -5.91 -4.51 -32.50
C LEU A 241 -5.32 -3.43 -33.41
N ASP A 242 -4.71 -3.86 -34.52
CA ASP A 242 -4.42 -2.92 -35.61
C ASP A 242 -5.74 -2.40 -36.17
N ARG A 243 -5.74 -1.17 -36.67
CA ARG A 243 -6.95 -0.53 -37.15
C ARG A 243 -7.22 -0.86 -38.61
N ASP A 244 -6.27 -0.49 -39.48
CA ASP A 244 -6.49 -0.46 -40.92
C ASP A 244 -6.31 -1.85 -41.58
N GLY A 245 -7.40 -2.47 -41.98
CA GLY A 245 -7.43 -3.84 -42.47
C GLY A 245 -7.68 -4.90 -41.41
N THR A 246 -7.90 -4.48 -40.13
CA THR A 246 -8.28 -5.37 -39.00
C THR A 246 -9.65 -5.01 -38.46
N ILE A 247 -9.90 -3.73 -38.21
CA ILE A 247 -11.19 -3.22 -37.71
C ILE A 247 -12.00 -2.59 -38.83
N ASN A 248 -11.33 -1.87 -39.71
CA ASN A 248 -11.93 -1.18 -40.86
C ASN A 248 -11.30 -1.62 -42.18
N VAL A 249 -11.99 -1.30 -43.26
CA VAL A 249 -11.47 -1.48 -44.63
C VAL A 249 -10.16 -0.69 -44.77
N ARG A 250 -9.13 -1.37 -45.26
CA ARG A 250 -7.82 -0.74 -45.43
C ARG A 250 -7.90 0.35 -46.49
N PRO A 251 -7.46 1.59 -46.19
CA PRO A 251 -7.40 2.62 -47.22
C PRO A 251 -6.39 2.27 -48.34
N PRO A 252 -6.49 2.85 -49.53
CA PRO A 252 -5.50 2.69 -50.59
C PRO A 252 -4.09 3.06 -50.11
N GLN A 253 -3.07 2.53 -50.79
CA GLN A 253 -1.67 2.80 -50.46
C GLN A 253 -1.39 4.31 -50.44
N ALA A 254 -0.68 4.79 -49.41
CA ALA A 254 -0.36 6.20 -49.18
C ALA A 254 -1.56 7.11 -48.81
N HIS A 255 -2.73 6.53 -48.51
CA HIS A 255 -3.87 7.25 -47.96
C HIS A 255 -4.13 6.86 -46.51
N TYR A 256 -4.69 7.79 -45.76
CA TYR A 256 -5.06 7.60 -44.34
C TYR A 256 -6.54 7.89 -44.17
N ILE A 257 -7.15 7.31 -43.14
CA ILE A 257 -8.50 7.65 -42.71
C ILE A 257 -8.39 8.91 -41.86
N GLU A 258 -8.85 10.03 -42.37
CA GLU A 258 -8.74 11.36 -41.75
C GLU A 258 -10.06 11.82 -41.12
N THR A 259 -11.18 11.31 -41.61
CA THR A 259 -12.52 11.66 -41.14
C THR A 259 -13.32 10.41 -40.74
N VAL A 260 -14.41 10.60 -39.99
CA VAL A 260 -15.32 9.50 -39.63
C VAL A 260 -16.05 8.93 -40.84
N GLU A 261 -16.32 9.77 -41.82
CA GLU A 261 -16.99 9.42 -43.08
C GLU A 261 -16.15 8.46 -43.92
N ASP A 262 -14.82 8.54 -43.84
CA ASP A 262 -13.89 7.65 -44.54
C ASP A 262 -13.77 6.27 -43.88
N PHE A 263 -14.28 6.14 -42.64
CA PHE A 263 -14.15 4.92 -41.87
C PHE A 263 -15.25 3.91 -42.25
N GLN A 264 -14.84 2.78 -42.80
CA GLN A 264 -15.75 1.67 -43.12
C GLN A 264 -15.39 0.44 -42.33
N TRP A 265 -16.34 -0.04 -41.51
CA TRP A 265 -16.16 -1.25 -40.73
C TRP A 265 -15.93 -2.47 -41.64
N LEU A 266 -15.00 -3.34 -41.25
CA LEU A 266 -14.95 -4.68 -41.81
C LEU A 266 -16.20 -5.47 -41.38
N PRO A 267 -16.72 -6.38 -42.25
CA PRO A 267 -17.75 -7.30 -41.83
C PRO A 267 -17.36 -8.01 -40.54
N ASP A 268 -18.31 -8.14 -39.60
CA ASP A 268 -18.17 -8.81 -38.30
C ASP A 268 -17.17 -8.21 -37.32
N ALA A 269 -16.47 -7.11 -37.65
CA ALA A 269 -15.51 -6.47 -36.72
C ALA A 269 -16.17 -6.04 -35.40
N ILE A 270 -17.36 -5.46 -35.46
CA ILE A 270 -18.11 -5.07 -34.26
C ILE A 270 -18.47 -6.29 -33.41
N GLN A 271 -18.90 -7.37 -34.03
CA GLN A 271 -19.26 -8.63 -33.36
C GLN A 271 -18.02 -9.26 -32.70
N ALA A 272 -16.87 -9.23 -33.39
CA ALA A 272 -15.61 -9.73 -32.86
C ALA A 272 -15.14 -8.92 -31.64
N ILE A 273 -15.17 -7.58 -31.70
CA ILE A 273 -14.85 -6.70 -30.57
C ILE A 273 -15.80 -6.95 -29.41
N LYS A 274 -17.11 -7.08 -29.68
CA LYS A 274 -18.08 -7.41 -28.64
C LYS A 274 -17.79 -8.76 -28.00
N CYS A 275 -17.48 -9.78 -28.80
CA CYS A 275 -17.10 -11.09 -28.28
C CYS A 275 -15.85 -11.02 -27.40
N LEU A 276 -14.84 -10.24 -27.76
CA LEU A 276 -13.66 -10.02 -26.92
C LEU A 276 -14.04 -9.35 -25.60
N ASN A 277 -14.84 -8.28 -25.63
CA ASN A 277 -15.31 -7.62 -24.41
C ASN A 277 -16.12 -8.55 -23.50
N ASP A 278 -17.04 -9.35 -24.08
CA ASP A 278 -17.87 -10.33 -23.36
C ASP A 278 -17.00 -11.43 -22.69
N ASN A 279 -15.79 -11.69 -23.22
CA ASN A 279 -14.78 -12.58 -22.64
C ASN A 279 -13.76 -11.88 -21.73
N GLY A 280 -14.01 -10.61 -21.39
CA GLY A 280 -13.24 -9.83 -20.43
C GLY A 280 -11.92 -9.28 -20.97
N TYR A 281 -11.78 -9.15 -22.29
CA TYR A 281 -10.68 -8.38 -22.90
C TYR A 281 -11.04 -6.89 -22.93
N GLU A 282 -10.04 -6.04 -22.66
CA GLU A 282 -10.10 -4.58 -22.72
C GLU A 282 -9.22 -4.05 -23.85
#